data_d95d9d4614f70ef42a42ed3df8530366
#
_entry.id   d95d9d4614f70ef42a42ed3df8530366
#
_cell.length_a   1.000
_cell.length_b   1.000
_cell.length_c   1.000
_cell.angle_alpha   90.00
_cell.angle_beta   90.00
_cell.angle_gamma   90.00
#
_symmetry.space_group_name_H-M   'P 1'
#
loop_
_entity.id
_entity.type
_entity.pdbx_description
1 polymer ?
#
loop_
_entity_poly.entity_id
_entity_poly.type
_entity_poly.pdbx_seq_one_letter_code
_entity_poly.pdbx_strand_id
1 'polypeptide(L)'
;MDLDCREIAPPGMPRLNLSGFEELAERYDADFTNTAVGVALRRMVWARLQQVFASPRRILELGCGTGEDAVRLAQSGHDVVATDASPAMLAVARAKAHRAGCLGRIDFRCLPMEDVGQALHDRQFDGVFSNFGALNCVRDLASLASGLHRLLRPDARLVWVLMGRRVPWEWAWYLARGDRERAFRRYHVGGVVWRGLTVSYPTPAQVTGMLMPRFIVTRTAPLGAVLPPSYAAAWLKRSPRACAALVKAEELAQRVPLLASWADHYLLEARRAADE
;
A
#
# COMPACT_ATOMS: atom_id res chain seq x y z
N MET A 1 -25.48 -9.05 4.95
CA MET A 1 -25.37 -8.99 6.40
C MET A 1 -24.06 -8.23 6.65
N ASP A 2 -24.19 -6.91 6.78
CA ASP A 2 -23.04 -6.02 7.00
C ASP A 2 -22.60 -6.19 8.46
N LEU A 3 -21.49 -6.91 8.66
CA LEU A 3 -20.86 -6.99 9.97
C LEU A 3 -20.23 -5.62 10.26
N ASP A 4 -20.73 -4.94 11.28
CA ASP A 4 -20.13 -3.69 11.78
C ASP A 4 -18.73 -4.01 12.29
N CYS A 5 -17.70 -3.31 11.78
CA CYS A 5 -16.31 -3.44 12.26
C CYS A 5 -16.18 -3.25 13.78
N ARG A 6 -17.20 -2.67 14.41
CA ARG A 6 -17.23 -2.43 15.85
C ARG A 6 -17.46 -3.70 16.67
N GLU A 7 -17.97 -4.76 16.05
CA GLU A 7 -18.31 -6.03 16.74
C GLU A 7 -17.20 -7.10 16.69
N ILE A 8 -16.18 -6.95 15.83
CA ILE A 8 -15.20 -8.03 15.55
C ILE A 8 -13.93 -7.93 16.40
N ALA A 9 -13.70 -6.83 17.13
CA ALA A 9 -12.50 -6.70 17.94
C ALA A 9 -12.57 -7.59 19.19
N PRO A 10 -11.58 -8.50 19.43
CA PRO A 10 -11.51 -9.27 20.66
C PRO A 10 -11.41 -8.33 21.87
N PRO A 11 -12.03 -8.68 23.01
CA PRO A 11 -12.01 -7.85 24.20
C PRO A 11 -10.58 -7.70 24.71
N GLY A 12 -10.12 -6.44 24.84
CA GLY A 12 -8.81 -6.11 25.43
C GLY A 12 -7.77 -5.48 24.50
N MET A 13 -8.00 -5.38 23.19
CA MET A 13 -7.09 -4.62 22.32
C MET A 13 -7.52 -3.15 22.19
N PRO A 14 -6.56 -2.19 22.21
CA PRO A 14 -6.87 -0.79 21.97
C PRO A 14 -7.43 -0.66 20.53
N ARG A 15 -8.64 -0.12 20.43
CA ARG A 15 -9.28 0.12 19.13
C ARG A 15 -8.44 1.09 18.30
N LEU A 16 -8.23 0.77 17.02
CA LEU A 16 -7.59 1.68 16.09
C LEU A 16 -8.44 2.97 16.00
N ASN A 17 -7.78 4.12 16.16
CA ASN A 17 -8.46 5.40 15.94
C ASN A 17 -8.49 5.69 14.43
N LEU A 18 -9.60 5.32 13.76
CA LEU A 18 -9.78 5.45 12.32
C LEU A 18 -10.48 6.75 11.91
N SER A 19 -10.87 7.61 12.86
CA SER A 19 -11.65 8.83 12.58
C SER A 19 -11.05 9.67 11.46
N GLY A 20 -9.72 9.79 11.40
CA GLY A 20 -9.03 10.54 10.36
C GLY A 20 -9.12 9.95 8.95
N PHE A 21 -9.33 8.63 8.82
CA PHE A 21 -9.54 7.98 7.52
C PHE A 21 -11.03 8.00 7.12
N GLU A 22 -11.95 7.95 8.09
CA GLU A 22 -13.38 8.08 7.83
C GLU A 22 -13.70 9.45 7.21
N GLU A 23 -13.14 10.54 7.76
CA GLU A 23 -13.28 11.88 7.21
C GLU A 23 -12.60 12.08 5.84
N LEU A 24 -11.55 11.28 5.58
CA LEU A 24 -10.76 11.38 4.35
C LEU A 24 -11.39 10.61 3.18
N ALA A 25 -12.24 9.62 3.44
CA ALA A 25 -12.69 8.65 2.45
C ALA A 25 -13.27 9.30 1.17
N GLU A 26 -14.11 10.32 1.32
CA GLU A 26 -14.72 11.01 0.16
C GLU A 26 -13.73 11.85 -0.64
N ARG A 27 -12.68 12.36 0.00
CA ARG A 27 -11.70 13.25 -0.62
C ARG A 27 -10.41 12.55 -1.05
N TYR A 28 -10.19 11.32 -0.60
CA TYR A 28 -8.94 10.59 -0.81
C TYR A 28 -8.55 10.50 -2.29
N ASP A 29 -9.51 10.19 -3.14
CA ASP A 29 -9.25 10.06 -4.57
C ASP A 29 -8.85 11.40 -5.22
N ALA A 30 -9.47 12.51 -4.79
CA ALA A 30 -9.13 13.85 -5.28
C ALA A 30 -7.75 14.31 -4.78
N ASP A 31 -7.44 14.03 -3.52
CA ASP A 31 -6.22 14.50 -2.85
C ASP A 31 -4.98 13.67 -3.23
N PHE A 32 -5.16 12.39 -3.61
CA PHE A 32 -4.05 11.49 -3.95
C PHE A 32 -4.26 10.74 -5.27
N THR A 33 -5.28 9.88 -5.36
CA THR A 33 -5.46 8.92 -6.48
C THR A 33 -5.49 9.61 -7.84
N ASN A 34 -6.20 10.73 -7.95
CA ASN A 34 -6.42 11.47 -9.19
C ASN A 34 -5.36 12.57 -9.46
N THR A 35 -4.34 12.69 -8.61
CA THR A 35 -3.23 13.60 -8.89
C THR A 35 -2.34 13.05 -10.00
N ALA A 36 -1.66 13.92 -10.75
CA ALA A 36 -0.77 13.50 -11.84
C ALA A 36 0.31 12.52 -11.35
N VAL A 37 0.87 12.75 -10.16
CA VAL A 37 1.86 11.87 -9.54
C VAL A 37 1.23 10.57 -9.06
N GLY A 38 0.10 10.62 -8.37
CA GLY A 38 -0.63 9.44 -7.91
C GLY A 38 -0.98 8.50 -9.07
N VAL A 39 -1.51 9.05 -10.17
CA VAL A 39 -1.81 8.30 -11.40
C VAL A 39 -0.54 7.67 -11.98
N ALA A 40 0.57 8.43 -12.09
CA ALA A 40 1.81 7.93 -12.66
C ALA A 40 2.40 6.77 -11.84
N LEU A 41 2.53 6.97 -10.52
CA LEU A 41 3.07 5.94 -9.63
C LEU A 41 2.17 4.69 -9.60
N ARG A 42 0.85 4.87 -9.57
CA ARG A 42 -0.09 3.75 -9.57
C ARG A 42 -0.03 2.95 -10.88
N ARG A 43 0.11 3.61 -12.03
CA ARG A 43 0.32 2.92 -13.31
C ARG A 43 1.58 2.04 -13.31
N MET A 44 2.67 2.49 -12.69
CA MET A 44 3.89 1.70 -12.56
C MET A 44 3.66 0.46 -11.68
N VAL A 45 2.95 0.62 -10.56
CA VAL A 45 2.56 -0.51 -9.71
C VAL A 45 1.68 -1.49 -10.49
N TRP A 46 0.65 -1.02 -11.21
CA TRP A 46 -0.23 -1.88 -12.01
C TRP A 46 0.50 -2.63 -13.11
N ALA A 47 1.41 -1.96 -13.82
CA ALA A 47 2.24 -2.63 -14.83
C ALA A 47 3.07 -3.77 -14.20
N ARG A 48 3.52 -3.58 -12.96
CA ARG A 48 4.24 -4.64 -12.24
C ARG A 48 3.32 -5.74 -11.75
N LEU A 49 2.13 -5.41 -11.21
CA LEU A 49 1.15 -6.42 -10.79
C LEU A 49 0.72 -7.32 -11.96
N GLN A 50 0.54 -6.77 -13.16
CA GLN A 50 0.23 -7.56 -14.36
C GLN A 50 1.32 -8.57 -14.71
N GLN A 51 2.59 -8.28 -14.42
CA GLN A 51 3.69 -9.23 -14.62
C GLN A 51 3.74 -10.29 -13.52
N VAL A 52 3.52 -9.89 -12.26
CA VAL A 52 3.56 -10.79 -11.10
C VAL A 52 2.34 -11.72 -11.08
N PHE A 53 1.17 -11.21 -11.45
CA PHE A 53 -0.11 -11.91 -11.50
C PHE A 53 -0.59 -12.05 -12.94
N ALA A 54 0.23 -12.65 -13.82
CA ALA A 54 -0.03 -12.72 -15.26
C ALA A 54 -1.25 -13.56 -15.67
N SER A 55 -1.77 -14.42 -14.78
CA SER A 55 -2.98 -15.23 -14.99
C SER A 55 -3.99 -14.97 -13.87
N PRO A 56 -5.29 -15.27 -14.07
CA PRO A 56 -6.29 -15.13 -13.01
C PRO A 56 -5.86 -15.81 -11.72
N ARG A 57 -6.02 -15.10 -10.61
CA ARG A 57 -5.56 -15.48 -9.28
C ARG A 57 -6.56 -15.06 -8.23
N ARG A 58 -6.53 -15.73 -7.07
CA ARG A 58 -7.19 -15.27 -5.86
C ARG A 58 -6.22 -14.42 -5.05
N ILE A 59 -6.46 -13.12 -4.99
CA ILE A 59 -5.56 -12.14 -4.39
C ILE A 59 -6.18 -11.58 -3.11
N LEU A 60 -5.38 -11.49 -2.05
CA LEU A 60 -5.72 -10.74 -0.83
C LEU A 60 -5.12 -9.34 -0.95
N GLU A 61 -5.95 -8.31 -0.90
CA GLU A 61 -5.53 -6.92 -0.83
C GLU A 61 -5.69 -6.40 0.60
N LEU A 62 -4.60 -5.87 1.15
CA LEU A 62 -4.54 -5.34 2.51
C LEU A 62 -4.58 -3.81 2.48
N GLY A 63 -5.53 -3.21 3.23
CA GLY A 63 -5.69 -1.76 3.28
C GLY A 63 -6.11 -1.21 1.92
N CYS A 64 -7.22 -1.70 1.35
CA CYS A 64 -7.65 -1.36 0.00
C CYS A 64 -8.14 0.10 -0.16
N GLY A 65 -8.36 0.81 0.94
CA GLY A 65 -8.86 2.18 0.93
C GLY A 65 -10.13 2.32 0.09
N THR A 66 -10.14 3.27 -0.84
CA THR A 66 -11.25 3.53 -1.78
C THR A 66 -11.37 2.50 -2.91
N GLY A 67 -10.61 1.39 -2.88
CA GLY A 67 -10.76 0.23 -3.75
C GLY A 67 -10.24 0.41 -5.18
N GLU A 68 -9.37 1.38 -5.43
CA GLU A 68 -8.85 1.65 -6.78
C GLU A 68 -8.06 0.45 -7.35
N ASP A 69 -7.24 -0.17 -6.51
CA ASP A 69 -6.42 -1.31 -6.91
C ASP A 69 -7.25 -2.60 -6.95
N ALA A 70 -8.19 -2.80 -6.00
CA ALA A 70 -9.15 -3.93 -6.03
C ALA A 70 -9.95 -3.96 -7.34
N VAL A 71 -10.48 -2.80 -7.75
CA VAL A 71 -11.22 -2.68 -9.02
C VAL A 71 -10.32 -3.02 -10.20
N ARG A 72 -9.09 -2.51 -10.23
CA ARG A 72 -8.14 -2.79 -11.29
C ARG A 72 -7.78 -4.27 -11.40
N LEU A 73 -7.53 -4.92 -10.26
CA LEU A 73 -7.25 -6.37 -10.20
C LEU A 73 -8.46 -7.17 -10.69
N ALA A 74 -9.67 -6.85 -10.24
CA ALA A 74 -10.89 -7.52 -10.66
C ALA A 74 -11.16 -7.37 -12.16
N GLN A 75 -10.95 -6.18 -12.74
CA GLN A 75 -11.04 -5.93 -14.17
C GLN A 75 -9.98 -6.71 -14.98
N SER A 76 -8.85 -7.05 -14.36
CA SER A 76 -7.83 -7.91 -14.96
C SER A 76 -8.15 -9.41 -14.83
N GLY A 77 -9.33 -9.77 -14.29
CA GLY A 77 -9.83 -11.15 -14.19
C GLY A 77 -9.49 -11.86 -12.89
N HIS A 78 -8.92 -11.16 -11.88
CA HIS A 78 -8.65 -11.75 -10.58
C HIS A 78 -9.89 -11.75 -9.69
N ASP A 79 -9.96 -12.73 -8.77
CA ASP A 79 -10.89 -12.73 -7.65
C ASP A 79 -10.17 -12.12 -6.43
N VAL A 80 -10.73 -11.03 -5.90
CA VAL A 80 -10.06 -10.23 -4.88
C VAL A 80 -10.81 -10.32 -3.56
N VAL A 81 -10.11 -10.61 -2.48
CA VAL A 81 -10.57 -10.32 -1.12
C VAL A 81 -9.88 -9.03 -0.70
N ALA A 82 -10.65 -7.95 -0.60
CA ALA A 82 -10.15 -6.61 -0.30
C ALA A 82 -10.51 -6.24 1.14
N THR A 83 -9.48 -5.99 1.97
CA THR A 83 -9.67 -5.65 3.38
C THR A 83 -9.30 -4.21 3.65
N ASP A 84 -10.08 -3.55 4.50
CA ASP A 84 -9.74 -2.25 5.09
C ASP A 84 -10.40 -2.16 6.47
N ALA A 85 -9.78 -1.44 7.38
CA ALA A 85 -10.32 -1.26 8.72
C ALA A 85 -11.40 -0.16 8.77
N SER A 86 -11.49 0.72 7.76
CA SER A 86 -12.44 1.83 7.69
C SER A 86 -13.71 1.45 6.91
N PRO A 87 -14.89 1.43 7.57
CA PRO A 87 -16.17 1.23 6.88
C PRO A 87 -16.44 2.29 5.81
N ALA A 88 -16.06 3.54 6.05
CA ALA A 88 -16.25 4.64 5.11
C ALA A 88 -15.42 4.43 3.82
N MET A 89 -14.17 3.98 3.94
CA MET A 89 -13.34 3.60 2.79
C MET A 89 -13.99 2.48 1.99
N LEU A 90 -14.49 1.44 2.67
CA LEU A 90 -15.15 0.31 2.02
C LEU A 90 -16.46 0.68 1.34
N ALA A 91 -17.22 1.64 1.88
CA ALA A 91 -18.42 2.16 1.23
C ALA A 91 -18.09 2.81 -0.13
N VAL A 92 -17.06 3.65 -0.17
CA VAL A 92 -16.55 4.26 -1.42
C VAL A 92 -16.04 3.17 -2.38
N ALA A 93 -15.29 2.19 -1.87
CA ALA A 93 -14.76 1.08 -2.68
C ALA A 93 -15.86 0.23 -3.33
N ARG A 94 -16.91 -0.14 -2.57
CA ARG A 94 -18.07 -0.88 -3.08
C ARG A 94 -18.80 -0.11 -4.17
N ALA A 95 -19.04 1.19 -3.95
CA ALA A 95 -19.68 2.06 -4.93
C ALA A 95 -18.83 2.18 -6.22
N LYS A 96 -17.49 2.23 -6.10
CA LYS A 96 -16.56 2.24 -7.23
C LYS A 96 -16.61 0.92 -8.01
N ALA A 97 -16.55 -0.22 -7.32
CA ALA A 97 -16.62 -1.56 -7.92
C ALA A 97 -17.97 -1.80 -8.63
N HIS A 98 -19.07 -1.33 -8.04
CA HIS A 98 -20.39 -1.39 -8.66
C HIS A 98 -20.42 -0.61 -9.98
N ARG A 99 -19.97 0.65 -9.97
CA ARG A 99 -19.89 1.48 -11.19
C ARG A 99 -18.98 0.89 -12.27
N ALA A 100 -17.92 0.18 -11.85
CA ALA A 100 -16.99 -0.50 -12.74
C ALA A 100 -17.49 -1.88 -13.25
N GLY A 101 -18.66 -2.35 -12.80
CA GLY A 101 -19.25 -3.64 -13.19
C GLY A 101 -18.47 -4.87 -12.71
N CYS A 102 -17.63 -4.74 -11.67
CA CYS A 102 -16.78 -5.83 -11.20
C CYS A 102 -17.02 -6.23 -9.73
N LEU A 103 -18.11 -5.75 -9.12
CA LEU A 103 -18.44 -6.04 -7.72
C LEU A 103 -18.50 -7.54 -7.41
N GLY A 104 -18.97 -8.36 -8.35
CA GLY A 104 -19.08 -9.82 -8.16
C GLY A 104 -17.73 -10.55 -8.07
N ARG A 105 -16.62 -9.89 -8.37
CA ARG A 105 -15.24 -10.43 -8.24
C ARG A 105 -14.51 -9.94 -7.01
N ILE A 106 -15.12 -9.07 -6.20
CA ILE A 106 -14.46 -8.46 -5.05
C ILE A 106 -15.27 -8.75 -3.78
N ASP A 107 -14.66 -9.48 -2.85
CA ASP A 107 -15.17 -9.69 -1.50
C ASP A 107 -14.57 -8.63 -0.57
N PHE A 108 -15.32 -7.55 -0.31
CA PHE A 108 -14.89 -6.49 0.60
C PHE A 108 -15.13 -6.88 2.05
N ARG A 109 -14.09 -6.83 2.87
CA ARG A 109 -14.11 -7.16 4.30
C ARG A 109 -13.68 -5.97 5.15
N CYS A 110 -14.50 -5.60 6.12
CA CYS A 110 -14.11 -4.67 7.16
C CYS A 110 -13.23 -5.41 8.17
N LEU A 111 -11.90 -5.31 8.01
CA LEU A 111 -10.96 -6.12 8.75
C LEU A 111 -9.62 -5.41 8.87
N PRO A 112 -9.13 -5.16 10.11
CA PRO A 112 -7.76 -4.70 10.34
C PRO A 112 -6.73 -5.69 9.79
N MET A 113 -5.61 -5.18 9.29
CA MET A 113 -4.57 -6.03 8.70
C MET A 113 -3.97 -7.02 9.70
N GLU A 114 -3.88 -6.65 10.95
CA GLU A 114 -3.37 -7.48 12.04
C GLU A 114 -4.21 -8.74 12.26
N ASP A 115 -5.51 -8.69 11.95
CA ASP A 115 -6.45 -9.77 12.23
C ASP A 115 -6.65 -10.72 11.03
N VAL A 116 -6.09 -10.41 9.85
CA VAL A 116 -6.32 -11.18 8.62
C VAL A 116 -5.88 -12.64 8.75
N GLY A 117 -4.79 -12.91 9.46
CA GLY A 117 -4.25 -14.25 9.67
C GLY A 117 -5.20 -15.17 10.45
N GLN A 118 -6.01 -14.60 11.33
CA GLN A 118 -7.01 -15.32 12.11
C GLN A 118 -8.36 -15.34 11.40
N ALA A 119 -8.82 -14.18 10.92
CA ALA A 119 -10.16 -14.05 10.34
C ALA A 119 -10.34 -14.78 9.00
N LEU A 120 -9.24 -15.05 8.28
CA LEU A 120 -9.26 -15.71 6.97
C LEU A 120 -8.55 -17.07 6.98
N HIS A 121 -8.40 -17.69 8.15
CA HIS A 121 -7.62 -18.93 8.35
C HIS A 121 -8.09 -20.12 7.50
N ASP A 122 -9.35 -20.13 7.08
CA ASP A 122 -9.97 -21.14 6.21
C ASP A 122 -9.76 -20.89 4.71
N ARG A 123 -9.07 -19.81 4.35
CA ARG A 123 -8.90 -19.38 2.95
C ARG A 123 -7.45 -19.51 2.50
N GLN A 124 -7.28 -19.72 1.21
CA GLN A 124 -5.98 -19.82 0.55
C GLN A 124 -5.91 -18.83 -0.61
N PHE A 125 -4.77 -18.12 -0.72
CA PHE A 125 -4.55 -17.10 -1.74
C PHE A 125 -3.32 -17.43 -2.59
N ASP A 126 -3.36 -17.02 -3.86
CA ASP A 126 -2.25 -17.12 -4.81
C ASP A 126 -1.29 -15.93 -4.69
N GLY A 127 -1.74 -14.87 -4.04
CA GLY A 127 -0.92 -13.69 -3.79
C GLY A 127 -1.54 -12.73 -2.79
N VAL A 128 -0.69 -11.86 -2.25
CA VAL A 128 -1.07 -10.76 -1.37
C VAL A 128 -0.49 -9.46 -1.89
N PHE A 129 -1.28 -8.41 -1.82
CA PHE A 129 -0.93 -7.08 -2.27
C PHE A 129 -1.30 -6.01 -1.24
N SER A 130 -0.47 -4.98 -1.11
CA SER A 130 -0.80 -3.77 -0.37
C SER A 130 -0.10 -2.56 -0.98
N ASN A 131 -0.79 -1.44 -1.08
CA ASN A 131 -0.31 -0.27 -1.80
C ASN A 131 -0.30 1.01 -0.93
N PHE A 132 0.58 1.94 -1.30
CA PHE A 132 0.66 3.33 -0.84
C PHE A 132 0.50 3.54 0.68
N GLY A 133 1.30 2.81 1.45
CA GLY A 133 1.54 3.15 2.86
C GLY A 133 0.55 2.58 3.87
N ALA A 134 -0.43 1.77 3.47
CA ALA A 134 -1.30 1.10 4.42
C ALA A 134 -0.49 0.27 5.44
N LEU A 135 0.52 -0.46 4.97
CA LEU A 135 1.42 -1.25 5.81
C LEU A 135 2.29 -0.42 6.76
N ASN A 136 2.48 0.87 6.48
CA ASN A 136 3.21 1.77 7.39
C ASN A 136 2.44 2.03 8.70
N CYS A 137 1.14 1.73 8.74
CA CYS A 137 0.29 1.83 9.92
C CYS A 137 0.29 0.54 10.77
N VAL A 138 0.85 -0.56 10.25
CA VAL A 138 0.95 -1.84 10.96
C VAL A 138 2.08 -1.77 12.00
N ARG A 139 1.76 -2.15 13.25
CA ARG A 139 2.73 -2.11 14.35
C ARG A 139 3.76 -3.22 14.27
N ASP A 140 3.32 -4.42 13.89
CA ASP A 140 4.16 -5.62 13.83
C ASP A 140 4.01 -6.30 12.45
N LEU A 141 4.87 -5.89 11.51
CA LEU A 141 4.93 -6.48 10.18
C LEU A 141 5.41 -7.95 10.19
N ALA A 142 6.19 -8.37 11.20
CA ALA A 142 6.65 -9.74 11.30
C ALA A 142 5.51 -10.69 11.70
N SER A 143 4.66 -10.27 12.63
CA SER A 143 3.43 -11.01 12.99
C SER A 143 2.45 -11.06 11.82
N LEU A 144 2.25 -9.95 11.10
CA LEU A 144 1.45 -9.93 9.88
C LEU A 144 2.00 -10.92 8.84
N ALA A 145 3.32 -10.90 8.57
CA ALA A 145 3.96 -11.83 7.64
C ALA A 145 3.74 -13.30 8.05
N SER A 146 3.80 -13.59 9.35
CA SER A 146 3.51 -14.93 9.88
C SER A 146 2.07 -15.38 9.62
N GLY A 147 1.12 -14.47 9.83
CA GLY A 147 -0.29 -14.72 9.50
C GLY A 147 -0.50 -14.99 8.01
N LEU A 148 0.08 -14.13 7.17
CA LEU A 148 -0.02 -14.25 5.71
C LEU A 148 0.62 -15.52 5.17
N HIS A 149 1.75 -15.97 5.73
CA HIS A 149 2.40 -17.20 5.30
C HIS A 149 1.45 -18.41 5.37
N ARG A 150 0.60 -18.49 6.40
CA ARG A 150 -0.39 -19.56 6.54
C ARG A 150 -1.56 -19.46 5.55
N LEU A 151 -1.89 -18.25 5.09
CA LEU A 151 -2.98 -17.98 4.15
C LEU A 151 -2.55 -18.15 2.68
N LEU A 152 -1.27 -18.23 2.41
CA LEU A 152 -0.75 -18.25 1.07
C LEU A 152 -0.43 -19.68 0.61
N ARG A 153 -0.74 -19.98 -0.63
CA ARG A 153 -0.32 -21.23 -1.28
C ARG A 153 1.19 -21.28 -1.46
N PRO A 154 1.79 -22.46 -1.63
CA PRO A 154 3.19 -22.56 -2.04
C PRO A 154 3.47 -21.68 -3.27
N ASP A 155 4.63 -21.04 -3.29
CA ASP A 155 5.07 -20.12 -4.36
C ASP A 155 4.19 -18.87 -4.57
N ALA A 156 3.21 -18.62 -3.70
CA ALA A 156 2.40 -17.41 -3.75
C ALA A 156 3.27 -16.16 -3.69
N ARG A 157 2.82 -15.12 -4.38
CA ARG A 157 3.54 -13.86 -4.52
C ARG A 157 3.03 -12.81 -3.53
N LEU A 158 3.98 -12.04 -3.01
CA LEU A 158 3.72 -10.87 -2.19
C LEU A 158 4.24 -9.63 -2.91
N VAL A 159 3.39 -8.59 -3.00
CA VAL A 159 3.79 -7.28 -3.53
C VAL A 159 3.35 -6.22 -2.53
N TRP A 160 4.31 -5.56 -1.91
CA TRP A 160 4.10 -4.52 -0.92
C TRP A 160 4.68 -3.18 -1.39
N VAL A 161 3.92 -2.11 -1.25
CA VAL A 161 4.38 -0.75 -1.48
C VAL A 161 4.31 0.02 -0.18
N LEU A 162 5.48 0.40 0.33
CA LEU A 162 5.61 1.12 1.60
C LEU A 162 6.20 2.51 1.39
N MET A 163 5.85 3.44 2.28
CA MET A 163 6.51 4.75 2.34
C MET A 163 7.94 4.61 2.84
N GLY A 164 8.85 5.24 2.13
CA GLY A 164 10.28 5.26 2.44
C GLY A 164 10.64 6.24 3.55
N ARG A 165 11.83 6.05 4.13
CA ARG A 165 12.36 6.92 5.20
C ARG A 165 13.11 8.13 4.67
N ARG A 166 13.89 7.97 3.57
CA ARG A 166 14.76 8.99 3.01
C ARG A 166 14.13 9.54 1.74
N VAL A 167 13.64 10.76 1.81
CA VAL A 167 12.91 11.41 0.69
C VAL A 167 13.55 12.77 0.41
N PRO A 168 14.55 12.84 -0.50
CA PRO A 168 15.25 14.08 -0.81
C PRO A 168 14.33 15.23 -1.24
N TRP A 169 13.26 14.92 -1.99
CA TRP A 169 12.24 15.89 -2.36
C TRP A 169 11.53 16.49 -1.15
N GLU A 170 11.20 15.67 -0.14
CA GLU A 170 10.57 16.13 1.09
C GLU A 170 11.51 17.06 1.86
N TRP A 171 12.79 16.68 1.95
CA TRP A 171 13.79 17.52 2.59
C TRP A 171 13.93 18.86 1.89
N ALA A 172 14.15 18.87 0.56
CA ALA A 172 14.27 20.09 -0.21
C ALA A 172 13.04 20.99 -0.06
N TRP A 173 11.84 20.41 -0.13
CA TRP A 173 10.58 21.14 -0.02
C TRP A 173 10.39 21.82 1.33
N TYR A 174 10.61 21.09 2.43
CA TYR A 174 10.38 21.62 3.77
C TYR A 174 11.54 22.49 4.27
N LEU A 175 12.80 22.15 3.96
CA LEU A 175 13.95 22.98 4.31
C LEU A 175 13.91 24.35 3.61
N ALA A 176 13.48 24.40 2.35
CA ALA A 176 13.25 25.67 1.64
C ALA A 176 12.17 26.55 2.29
N ARG A 177 11.35 26.00 3.17
CA ARG A 177 10.29 26.68 3.95
C ARG A 177 10.65 26.87 5.42
N GLY A 178 11.88 26.54 5.81
CA GLY A 178 12.36 26.63 7.19
C GLY A 178 11.82 25.56 8.14
N ASP A 179 11.07 24.57 7.63
CA ASP A 179 10.42 23.54 8.44
C ASP A 179 11.28 22.29 8.55
N ARG A 180 12.26 22.33 9.45
CA ARG A 180 13.17 21.20 9.69
C ARG A 180 12.47 20.01 10.31
N GLU A 181 11.48 20.23 11.16
CA GLU A 181 10.75 19.16 11.82
C GLU A 181 10.04 18.27 10.80
N ARG A 182 9.28 18.87 9.87
CA ARG A 182 8.63 18.12 8.79
C ARG A 182 9.62 17.52 7.81
N ALA A 183 10.75 18.18 7.54
CA ALA A 183 11.77 17.62 6.65
C ALA A 183 12.28 16.27 7.14
N PHE A 184 12.49 16.11 8.44
CA PHE A 184 13.09 14.91 9.03
C PHE A 184 12.11 14.06 9.85
N ARG A 185 10.79 14.31 9.77
CA ARG A 185 9.77 13.60 10.54
C ARG A 185 9.84 12.08 10.39
N ARG A 186 10.22 11.56 9.21
CA ARG A 186 10.29 10.12 8.93
C ARG A 186 11.42 9.40 9.69
N TYR A 187 12.28 10.13 10.39
CA TYR A 187 13.35 9.58 11.21
C TYR A 187 12.96 9.39 12.67
N HIS A 188 11.80 9.85 13.10
CA HIS A 188 11.35 9.67 14.48
C HIS A 188 11.28 8.18 14.83
N VAL A 189 11.94 7.81 15.93
CA VAL A 189 11.88 6.46 16.50
C VAL A 189 10.45 6.24 17.01
N GLY A 190 9.83 5.11 16.64
CA GLY A 190 8.43 4.83 16.97
C GLY A 190 7.40 5.38 15.98
N GLY A 191 7.86 6.12 14.93
CA GLY A 191 6.98 6.64 13.89
C GLY A 191 6.40 8.02 14.20
N VAL A 192 5.48 8.46 13.37
CA VAL A 192 4.78 9.76 13.44
C VAL A 192 3.30 9.52 13.62
N VAL A 193 2.68 10.18 14.59
CA VAL A 193 1.22 10.13 14.73
C VAL A 193 0.59 11.00 13.64
N TRP A 194 -0.18 10.38 12.79
CA TRP A 194 -0.95 11.03 11.74
C TRP A 194 -2.40 10.57 11.81
N ARG A 195 -3.32 11.51 12.01
CA ARG A 195 -4.77 11.24 12.13
C ARG A 195 -5.12 10.12 13.09
N GLY A 196 -4.44 10.06 14.25
CA GLY A 196 -4.69 9.07 15.30
C GLY A 196 -4.01 7.71 15.08
N LEU A 197 -3.36 7.49 13.94
CA LEU A 197 -2.56 6.29 13.68
C LEU A 197 -1.07 6.60 13.72
N THR A 198 -0.29 5.65 14.24
CA THR A 198 1.16 5.72 14.18
C THR A 198 1.64 5.19 12.84
N VAL A 199 2.30 6.06 12.06
CA VAL A 199 2.88 5.74 10.77
C VAL A 199 4.37 5.52 10.94
N SER A 200 4.84 4.30 10.69
CA SER A 200 6.26 3.93 10.73
C SER A 200 6.88 3.97 9.33
N TYR A 201 8.18 4.18 9.24
CA TYR A 201 8.90 4.27 7.96
C TYR A 201 10.06 3.26 7.96
N PRO A 202 9.79 1.94 7.87
CA PRO A 202 10.84 0.94 7.82
C PRO A 202 11.63 1.07 6.50
N THR A 203 12.92 0.74 6.57
CA THR A 203 13.75 0.65 5.37
C THR A 203 13.50 -0.67 4.63
N PRO A 204 13.81 -0.77 3.32
CA PRO A 204 13.70 -2.03 2.60
C PRO A 204 14.42 -3.20 3.29
N ALA A 205 15.61 -2.96 3.86
CA ALA A 205 16.37 -3.98 4.57
C ALA A 205 15.67 -4.45 5.86
N GLN A 206 15.05 -3.52 6.61
CA GLN A 206 14.27 -3.87 7.80
C GLN A 206 13.06 -4.74 7.44
N VAL A 207 12.31 -4.35 6.38
CA VAL A 207 11.16 -5.15 5.93
C VAL A 207 11.60 -6.51 5.43
N THR A 208 12.72 -6.59 4.70
CA THR A 208 13.30 -7.88 4.28
C THR A 208 13.59 -8.77 5.50
N GLY A 209 14.20 -8.23 6.54
CA GLY A 209 14.48 -8.99 7.78
C GLY A 209 13.20 -9.45 8.50
N MET A 210 12.12 -8.64 8.49
CA MET A 210 10.83 -9.00 9.08
C MET A 210 10.10 -10.10 8.29
N LEU A 211 10.34 -10.17 6.98
CA LEU A 211 9.74 -11.19 6.12
C LEU A 211 10.44 -12.55 6.23
N MET A 212 11.73 -12.56 6.56
CA MET A 212 12.50 -13.81 6.67
C MET A 212 12.15 -14.59 7.95
N PRO A 213 12.27 -15.95 7.94
CA PRO A 213 12.57 -16.81 6.77
C PRO A 213 11.34 -17.14 5.91
N ARG A 214 10.16 -16.67 6.27
CA ARG A 214 8.87 -17.07 5.67
C ARG A 214 8.70 -16.65 4.21
N PHE A 215 9.38 -15.58 3.82
CA PHE A 215 9.34 -15.05 2.46
C PHE A 215 10.75 -14.78 1.94
N ILE A 216 10.94 -15.06 0.67
CA ILE A 216 12.17 -14.77 -0.07
C ILE A 216 11.92 -13.52 -0.90
N VAL A 217 12.58 -12.42 -0.54
CA VAL A 217 12.50 -11.17 -1.31
C VAL A 217 13.18 -11.36 -2.66
N THR A 218 12.46 -11.11 -3.74
CA THR A 218 12.93 -11.31 -5.11
C THR A 218 13.24 -10.01 -5.83
N ARG A 219 12.63 -8.90 -5.38
CA ARG A 219 12.84 -7.59 -5.99
C ARG A 219 12.57 -6.49 -4.98
N THR A 220 13.34 -5.41 -5.09
CA THR A 220 13.04 -4.11 -4.46
C THR A 220 13.25 -3.02 -5.50
N ALA A 221 12.30 -2.09 -5.61
CA ALA A 221 12.37 -1.01 -6.59
C ALA A 221 11.87 0.32 -5.97
N PRO A 222 12.45 1.47 -6.35
CA PRO A 222 11.96 2.78 -5.93
C PRO A 222 10.62 3.11 -6.57
N LEU A 223 9.85 3.96 -5.89
CA LEU A 223 8.65 4.62 -6.38
C LEU A 223 8.63 6.06 -5.84
N GLY A 224 8.66 7.04 -6.73
CA GLY A 224 8.79 8.44 -6.34
C GLY A 224 10.21 8.81 -5.88
N ALA A 225 11.24 8.25 -6.53
CA ALA A 225 12.64 8.69 -6.35
C ALA A 225 12.90 9.98 -7.13
N VAL A 226 12.35 10.09 -8.33
CA VAL A 226 12.50 11.22 -9.25
C VAL A 226 11.25 12.09 -9.26
N LEU A 227 10.08 11.50 -9.22
CA LEU A 227 8.81 12.23 -9.12
C LEU A 227 8.67 12.90 -7.76
N PRO A 228 8.35 14.22 -7.71
CA PRO A 228 8.11 14.90 -6.45
C PRO A 228 6.85 14.36 -5.76
N PRO A 229 6.75 14.46 -4.42
CA PRO A 229 5.53 14.13 -3.71
C PRO A 229 4.32 14.94 -4.24
N SER A 230 3.10 14.40 -4.14
CA SER A 230 1.90 15.00 -4.71
C SER A 230 1.65 16.43 -4.25
N TYR A 231 1.94 16.76 -3.00
CA TYR A 231 1.80 18.12 -2.44
C TYR A 231 2.81 19.13 -2.99
N ALA A 232 3.97 18.65 -3.49
CA ALA A 232 4.99 19.48 -4.13
C ALA A 232 4.84 19.55 -5.65
N ALA A 233 3.92 18.80 -6.24
CA ALA A 233 3.83 18.54 -7.68
C ALA A 233 2.78 19.40 -8.41
N ALA A 234 2.17 20.39 -7.75
CA ALA A 234 1.10 21.21 -8.36
C ALA A 234 1.52 21.88 -9.69
N TRP A 235 2.81 22.23 -9.83
CA TRP A 235 3.38 22.81 -11.05
C TRP A 235 3.42 21.85 -12.24
N LEU A 236 3.44 20.53 -12.01
CA LEU A 236 3.45 19.52 -13.07
C LEU A 236 2.17 19.56 -13.93
N LYS A 237 1.05 19.98 -13.35
CA LYS A 237 -0.20 20.20 -14.09
C LYS A 237 -0.05 21.26 -15.19
N ARG A 238 0.86 22.23 -14.97
CA ARG A 238 1.12 23.34 -15.91
C ARG A 238 2.23 23.01 -16.92
N SER A 239 2.92 21.90 -16.75
CA SER A 239 4.09 21.51 -17.58
C SER A 239 4.00 20.04 -17.99
N PRO A 240 3.11 19.66 -18.95
CA PRO A 240 2.94 18.26 -19.36
C PRO A 240 4.23 17.59 -19.89
N ARG A 241 5.08 18.38 -20.59
CA ARG A 241 6.37 17.87 -21.10
C ARG A 241 7.33 17.54 -19.96
N ALA A 242 7.43 18.39 -18.93
CA ALA A 242 8.24 18.12 -17.75
C ALA A 242 7.71 16.90 -16.98
N CYS A 243 6.38 16.79 -16.83
CA CYS A 243 5.74 15.63 -16.22
C CYS A 243 6.12 14.33 -16.97
N ALA A 244 5.99 14.31 -18.30
CA ALA A 244 6.34 13.14 -19.10
C ALA A 244 7.84 12.77 -19.01
N ALA A 245 8.73 13.76 -18.97
CA ALA A 245 10.16 13.52 -18.79
C ALA A 245 10.49 12.94 -17.43
N LEU A 246 9.88 13.46 -16.35
CA LEU A 246 10.05 12.93 -15.00
C LEU A 246 9.46 11.52 -14.85
N VAL A 247 8.32 11.23 -15.47
CA VAL A 247 7.75 9.87 -15.50
C VAL A 247 8.71 8.88 -16.16
N LYS A 248 9.29 9.23 -17.33
CA LYS A 248 10.30 8.38 -17.98
C LYS A 248 11.56 8.19 -17.11
N ALA A 249 12.01 9.24 -16.45
CA ALA A 249 13.15 9.16 -15.54
C ALA A 249 12.83 8.26 -14.33
N GLU A 250 11.61 8.33 -13.79
CA GLU A 250 11.14 7.44 -12.73
C GLU A 250 11.10 5.96 -13.18
N GLU A 251 10.60 5.69 -14.39
CA GLU A 251 10.60 4.34 -14.97
C GLU A 251 12.03 3.76 -15.11
N LEU A 252 13.00 4.60 -15.46
CA LEU A 252 14.41 4.19 -15.49
C LEU A 252 14.96 3.97 -14.08
N ALA A 253 14.62 4.84 -13.14
CA ALA A 253 15.04 4.73 -11.74
C ALA A 253 14.58 3.43 -11.10
N GLN A 254 13.41 2.89 -11.49
CA GLN A 254 12.90 1.60 -11.00
C GLN A 254 13.82 0.40 -11.30
N ARG A 255 14.76 0.55 -12.21
CA ARG A 255 15.76 -0.46 -12.54
C ARG A 255 16.95 -0.46 -11.59
N VAL A 256 17.04 0.54 -10.69
CA VAL A 256 18.15 0.73 -9.76
C VAL A 256 17.69 0.45 -8.32
N PRO A 257 17.85 -0.78 -7.80
CA PRO A 257 17.32 -1.18 -6.49
C PRO A 257 17.83 -0.31 -5.32
N LEU A 258 19.05 0.21 -5.41
CA LEU A 258 19.64 1.09 -4.38
C LEU A 258 18.82 2.35 -4.13
N LEU A 259 18.14 2.87 -5.16
CA LEU A 259 17.27 4.05 -5.04
C LEU A 259 16.02 3.78 -4.21
N ALA A 260 15.65 2.53 -3.98
CA ALA A 260 14.50 2.18 -3.12
C ALA A 260 14.64 2.73 -1.68
N SER A 261 15.88 2.90 -1.20
CA SER A 261 16.14 3.50 0.10
C SER A 261 16.05 5.03 0.11
N TRP A 262 15.89 5.67 -1.06
CA TRP A 262 15.92 7.12 -1.28
C TRP A 262 14.69 7.64 -2.02
N ALA A 263 13.61 6.88 -2.01
CA ALA A 263 12.37 7.19 -2.70
C ALA A 263 11.24 7.48 -1.70
N ASP A 264 10.22 8.20 -2.16
CA ASP A 264 9.02 8.49 -1.37
C ASP A 264 8.30 7.19 -0.94
N HIS A 265 8.22 6.23 -1.87
CA HIS A 265 7.80 4.86 -1.63
C HIS A 265 8.82 3.88 -2.22
N TYR A 266 8.71 2.63 -1.81
CA TYR A 266 9.39 1.52 -2.46
C TYR A 266 8.44 0.33 -2.61
N LEU A 267 8.62 -0.39 -3.71
CA LEU A 267 7.94 -1.64 -4.00
C LEU A 267 8.87 -2.79 -3.62
N LEU A 268 8.34 -3.74 -2.87
CA LEU A 268 9.02 -4.95 -2.47
C LEU A 268 8.21 -6.15 -2.96
N GLU A 269 8.87 -7.07 -3.66
CA GLU A 269 8.29 -8.33 -4.10
C GLU A 269 8.98 -9.48 -3.37
N ALA A 270 8.15 -10.43 -2.97
CA ALA A 270 8.64 -11.65 -2.36
C ALA A 270 7.82 -12.84 -2.84
N ARG A 271 8.33 -14.03 -2.64
CA ARG A 271 7.59 -15.29 -2.76
C ARG A 271 7.52 -15.99 -1.42
N ARG A 272 6.44 -16.71 -1.18
CA ARG A 272 6.35 -17.58 0.00
C ARG A 272 7.49 -18.59 -0.04
N ALA A 273 8.22 -18.73 1.05
CA ALA A 273 9.19 -19.81 1.21
C ALA A 273 8.45 -21.15 1.37
N ALA A 274 9.11 -22.24 0.99
CA ALA A 274 8.61 -23.57 1.30
C ALA A 274 8.56 -23.78 2.83
N ASP A 275 7.64 -24.60 3.29
CA ASP A 275 7.63 -25.07 4.67
C ASP A 275 8.83 -26.00 4.84
N GLU A 276 9.66 -25.79 5.87
CA GLU A 276 10.75 -26.68 6.25
C GLU A 276 10.24 -27.95 6.93
#